data_4aeb45aef04ac6103f998708073108c0
#
_entry.id   4aeb45aef04ac6103f998708073108c0
#
_cell.length_a   1.000
_cell.length_b   1.000
_cell.length_c   1.000
_cell.angle_alpha   90.00
_cell.angle_beta   90.00
_cell.angle_gamma   90.00
#
_symmetry.space_group_name_H-M   'P 1'
#
loop_
_entity.id
_entity.type
_entity.pdbx_description
1 polymer ?
#
loop_
_entity_poly.entity_id
_entity_poly.type
_entity_poly.pdbx_seq_one_letter_code
_entity_poly.pdbx_strand_id
1 'polypeptide(L)'
;GRFKGADSRVAAYYSFPNKPGKHPAFVWTHGGGQRAEKDRSVYFATQGFANIDINWLGRPVKEDIEINTDWGRVDPTQGPRFYSKALRKGWKVNLLPDEFSIDPIASPRNSNWVLLSMAGRRAITFLENQPEVNADRIGYTGFSMGGMITALTAIDPRLKAVAPFVGGTGFKDVDFPGGIVGSSQRLHFQNLEMYQNVIDPQSYWPHVKCPVAFITSSNDFHSTFERIYRSMDLLPHNSWRVSSNVHYNHGPGPEEWAVLNLWFKKYLGDEEIVIPETPPSDFSIDNGVATFSVSPKEIDRLAGVKIYYSYDPNCRTRFWHHAEAVKSDNTWTSKIPVYPKLPLYVFGHCTYHLDQEMTLQNGSSTAFSINSKEAIHEPGDIDLKELSKLARTALIEDFSNGTTDWASRNGDSITT
;
A
#
# COMPACT_ATOMS: atom_id res chain seq x y z
N GLY A 1 0.03 25.29 12.27
CA GLY A 1 -0.38 24.94 13.63
C GLY A 1 0.75 25.11 14.63
N ARG A 2 0.50 24.74 15.89
CA ARG A 2 1.54 24.74 16.94
C ARG A 2 1.75 23.34 17.48
N PHE A 3 3.02 22.99 17.67
CA PHE A 3 3.42 21.71 18.27
C PHE A 3 4.60 21.95 19.20
N LYS A 4 4.52 21.47 20.44
CA LYS A 4 5.54 21.69 21.50
C LYS A 4 6.01 23.15 21.59
N GLY A 5 5.06 24.08 21.57
CA GLY A 5 5.31 25.52 21.71
C GLY A 5 5.89 26.25 20.52
N ALA A 6 6.17 25.57 19.41
CA ALA A 6 6.64 26.18 18.17
C ALA A 6 5.60 26.08 17.06
N ASP A 7 5.62 27.02 16.12
CA ASP A 7 4.79 26.95 14.93
C ASP A 7 5.29 25.86 14.00
N SER A 8 4.35 25.07 13.48
CA SER A 8 4.60 24.02 12.50
C SER A 8 3.80 24.28 11.24
N ARG A 9 4.46 24.17 10.10
CA ARG A 9 3.89 24.38 8.77
C ARG A 9 4.23 23.22 7.87
N VAL A 10 3.25 22.70 7.14
CA VAL A 10 3.44 21.65 6.15
C VAL A 10 3.27 22.27 4.77
N ALA A 11 4.28 22.17 3.93
CA ALA A 11 4.20 22.57 2.53
C ALA A 11 3.41 21.51 1.74
N ALA A 12 2.72 21.95 0.71
CA ALA A 12 1.95 21.06 -0.16
C ALA A 12 1.80 21.65 -1.56
N TYR A 13 1.51 20.80 -2.53
CA TYR A 13 0.88 21.21 -3.78
C TYR A 13 -0.63 20.98 -3.67
N TYR A 14 -1.39 21.98 -4.06
CA TYR A 14 -2.84 21.90 -4.15
C TYR A 14 -3.25 22.22 -5.57
N SER A 15 -4.04 21.34 -6.18
CA SER A 15 -4.57 21.49 -7.53
C SER A 15 -6.04 21.08 -7.55
N PHE A 16 -6.82 21.69 -8.43
CA PHE A 16 -8.23 21.36 -8.62
C PHE A 16 -8.61 21.52 -10.10
N PRO A 17 -9.71 20.87 -10.54
CA PRO A 17 -10.19 20.98 -11.90
C PRO A 17 -10.49 22.40 -12.33
N ASN A 18 -10.07 22.79 -13.52
CA ASN A 18 -10.40 24.09 -14.10
C ASN A 18 -11.83 24.09 -14.68
N LYS A 19 -12.81 23.78 -13.83
CA LYS A 19 -14.24 23.74 -14.14
C LYS A 19 -15.01 24.39 -12.99
N PRO A 20 -16.09 25.14 -13.28
CA PRO A 20 -16.95 25.67 -12.22
C PRO A 20 -17.59 24.55 -11.38
N GLY A 21 -17.81 24.83 -10.10
CA GLY A 21 -18.50 23.92 -9.19
C GLY A 21 -17.60 23.37 -8.10
N LYS A 22 -18.18 22.48 -7.29
CA LYS A 22 -17.49 21.79 -6.23
C LYS A 22 -17.08 20.40 -6.68
N HIS A 23 -15.82 20.05 -6.45
CA HIS A 23 -15.23 18.79 -6.88
C HIS A 23 -15.00 17.83 -5.71
N PRO A 24 -15.08 16.49 -5.94
CA PRO A 24 -14.56 15.54 -4.98
C PRO A 24 -13.07 15.78 -4.76
N ALA A 25 -12.59 15.45 -3.57
CA ALA A 25 -11.21 15.78 -3.20
C ALA A 25 -10.53 14.63 -2.47
N PHE A 26 -9.21 14.60 -2.48
CA PHE A 26 -8.47 13.71 -1.59
C PHE A 26 -7.08 14.23 -1.24
N VAL A 27 -6.56 13.73 -0.13
CA VAL A 27 -5.20 13.96 0.33
C VAL A 27 -4.29 12.87 -0.22
N TRP A 28 -3.14 13.26 -0.75
CA TRP A 28 -2.03 12.38 -1.05
C TRP A 28 -0.89 12.57 -0.04
N THR A 29 -0.30 11.45 0.41
CA THR A 29 0.91 11.43 1.24
C THR A 29 1.99 10.57 0.58
N HIS A 30 3.14 11.15 0.34
CA HIS A 30 4.26 10.47 -0.32
C HIS A 30 4.95 9.45 0.60
N GLY A 31 5.77 8.56 0.03
CA GLY A 31 6.57 7.58 0.74
C GLY A 31 7.81 8.14 1.43
N GLY A 32 8.49 7.29 2.17
CA GLY A 32 9.79 7.61 2.75
C GLY A 32 10.80 7.96 1.66
N GLY A 33 11.64 8.98 1.88
CA GLY A 33 12.62 9.44 0.90
C GLY A 33 12.05 10.23 -0.28
N GLN A 34 10.74 10.34 -0.41
CA GLN A 34 10.05 11.09 -1.46
C GLN A 34 9.69 12.51 -1.01
N ARG A 35 8.94 13.20 -1.80
CA ARG A 35 8.42 14.56 -1.56
C ARG A 35 7.07 14.73 -2.24
N ALA A 36 6.37 15.82 -1.91
CA ALA A 36 5.19 16.23 -2.67
C ALA A 36 5.58 16.58 -4.12
N GLU A 37 4.71 16.25 -5.07
CA GLU A 37 4.94 16.44 -6.50
C GLU A 37 3.81 17.24 -7.14
N LYS A 38 4.20 18.35 -7.81
CA LYS A 38 3.26 19.19 -8.54
C LYS A 38 2.53 18.41 -9.63
N ASP A 39 3.28 17.62 -10.41
CA ASP A 39 2.72 16.93 -11.58
C ASP A 39 1.71 15.86 -11.17
N ARG A 40 1.91 15.21 -10.03
CA ARG A 40 0.92 14.29 -9.45
C ARG A 40 -0.36 15.01 -9.05
N SER A 41 -0.22 16.14 -8.36
CA SER A 41 -1.39 16.93 -7.96
C SER A 41 -2.17 17.45 -9.17
N VAL A 42 -1.46 17.91 -10.21
CA VAL A 42 -2.07 18.36 -11.48
C VAL A 42 -2.74 17.19 -12.21
N TYR A 43 -2.08 16.02 -12.28
CA TYR A 43 -2.67 14.82 -12.89
C TYR A 43 -4.05 14.52 -12.27
N PHE A 44 -4.17 14.48 -10.96
CA PHE A 44 -5.45 14.20 -10.32
C PHE A 44 -6.50 15.30 -10.57
N ALA A 45 -6.08 16.56 -10.71
CA ALA A 45 -6.98 17.61 -11.13
C ALA A 45 -7.53 17.40 -12.54
N THR A 46 -6.73 16.84 -13.48
CA THR A 46 -7.22 16.44 -14.81
C THR A 46 -8.18 15.26 -14.76
N GLN A 47 -8.11 14.43 -13.72
CA GLN A 47 -9.04 13.32 -13.48
C GLN A 47 -10.35 13.76 -12.79
N GLY A 48 -10.53 15.04 -12.51
CA GLY A 48 -11.74 15.59 -11.92
C GLY A 48 -11.71 15.74 -10.39
N PHE A 49 -10.57 15.55 -9.73
CA PHE A 49 -10.43 15.66 -8.28
C PHE A 49 -9.66 16.90 -7.86
N ALA A 50 -10.12 17.59 -6.83
CA ALA A 50 -9.23 18.46 -6.09
C ALA A 50 -8.25 17.60 -5.28
N ASN A 51 -6.95 17.89 -5.35
CA ASN A 51 -5.94 17.09 -4.68
C ASN A 51 -4.95 17.97 -3.91
N ILE A 52 -4.65 17.59 -2.67
CA ILE A 52 -3.56 18.15 -1.90
C ILE A 52 -2.49 17.08 -1.65
N ASP A 53 -1.30 17.31 -2.19
CA ASP A 53 -0.12 16.47 -1.98
C ASP A 53 0.78 17.13 -0.93
N ILE A 54 0.76 16.58 0.29
CA ILE A 54 1.48 17.16 1.43
C ILE A 54 2.94 16.68 1.49
N ASN A 55 3.84 17.62 1.72
CA ASN A 55 5.29 17.36 1.87
C ASN A 55 5.63 17.09 3.35
N TRP A 56 5.16 15.98 3.89
CA TRP A 56 5.25 15.69 5.31
C TRP A 56 6.68 15.42 5.81
N LEU A 57 7.54 14.88 4.94
CA LEU A 57 8.87 14.45 5.34
C LEU A 57 9.89 15.61 5.44
N GLY A 58 9.54 16.79 4.95
CA GLY A 58 10.40 17.96 4.98
C GLY A 58 11.56 17.95 3.97
N ARG A 59 11.70 16.93 3.11
CA ARG A 59 12.60 17.04 1.95
C ARG A 59 12.17 18.23 1.10
N PRO A 60 13.08 19.09 0.62
CA PRO A 60 12.68 20.24 -0.19
C PRO A 60 11.78 19.84 -1.34
N VAL A 61 10.69 20.58 -1.52
CA VAL A 61 9.74 20.36 -2.61
C VAL A 61 10.45 20.57 -3.94
N LYS A 62 11.29 21.60 -4.01
CA LYS A 62 12.26 21.85 -5.06
C LYS A 62 13.51 22.46 -4.43
N GLU A 63 14.66 22.27 -5.07
CA GLU A 63 15.94 22.77 -4.53
C GLU A 63 16.04 24.30 -4.49
N ASP A 64 15.31 24.98 -5.38
CA ASP A 64 15.27 26.43 -5.59
C ASP A 64 14.05 27.11 -4.96
N ILE A 65 13.20 26.37 -4.22
CA ILE A 65 12.00 26.94 -3.60
C ILE A 65 12.22 27.12 -2.09
N GLU A 66 12.00 28.33 -1.60
CA GLU A 66 12.07 28.66 -0.16
C GLU A 66 10.92 28.03 0.64
N ILE A 67 9.77 27.74 -0.01
CA ILE A 67 8.59 27.19 0.66
C ILE A 67 8.81 25.69 0.89
N ASN A 68 8.98 25.32 2.15
CA ASN A 68 9.13 23.94 2.57
C ASN A 68 8.44 23.69 3.90
N THR A 69 8.31 22.41 4.27
CA THR A 69 7.78 22.00 5.56
C THR A 69 8.76 22.41 6.67
N ASP A 70 8.22 23.06 7.71
CA ASP A 70 8.93 23.43 8.93
C ASP A 70 8.14 22.87 10.13
N TRP A 71 8.67 21.87 10.77
CA TRP A 71 8.09 21.26 11.96
C TRP A 71 8.41 22.03 13.26
N GLY A 72 9.07 23.18 13.14
CA GLY A 72 9.45 24.00 14.27
C GLY A 72 10.63 23.41 15.04
N ARG A 73 10.42 22.98 16.30
CA ARG A 73 11.48 22.49 17.18
C ARG A 73 11.69 20.97 17.11
N VAL A 74 10.81 20.26 16.41
CA VAL A 74 10.86 18.79 16.28
C VAL A 74 11.10 18.36 14.85
N ASP A 75 11.68 17.18 14.67
CA ASP A 75 11.78 16.51 13.39
C ASP A 75 11.06 15.16 13.44
N PRO A 76 9.90 15.02 12.78
CA PRO A 76 9.16 13.78 12.75
C PRO A 76 9.75 12.74 11.78
N THR A 77 10.84 13.04 11.09
CA THR A 77 11.37 12.27 9.96
C THR A 77 12.19 11.06 10.37
N GLN A 78 12.11 10.58 11.59
CA GLN A 78 12.87 9.42 12.07
C GLN A 78 14.41 9.58 11.99
N GLY A 79 14.89 10.81 11.87
CA GLY A 79 16.30 11.15 11.98
C GLY A 79 17.17 10.84 10.75
N PRO A 80 18.49 10.77 10.93
CA PRO A 80 19.47 10.80 9.85
C PRO A 80 19.49 9.62 8.91
N ARG A 81 18.74 8.58 9.14
CA ARG A 81 18.77 7.36 8.35
C ARG A 81 18.30 7.52 6.91
N PHE A 82 17.34 8.40 6.69
CA PHE A 82 16.72 8.56 5.38
C PHE A 82 17.35 9.66 4.53
N TYR A 83 18.18 10.55 5.13
CA TYR A 83 18.74 11.68 4.41
C TYR A 83 20.21 11.92 4.78
N SER A 84 21.04 12.12 3.77
CA SER A 84 22.40 12.60 3.98
C SER A 84 22.36 14.01 4.58
N LYS A 85 23.45 14.41 5.27
CA LYS A 85 23.59 15.77 5.82
C LYS A 85 23.41 16.86 4.74
N ALA A 86 23.79 16.56 3.49
CA ALA A 86 23.63 17.48 2.37
C ALA A 86 22.15 17.76 2.01
N LEU A 87 21.28 16.75 2.13
CA LEU A 87 19.85 16.90 1.88
C LEU A 87 19.10 17.62 3.01
N ARG A 88 19.78 17.88 4.13
CA ARG A 88 19.22 18.55 5.32
C ARG A 88 19.73 19.96 5.50
N LYS A 89 20.48 20.49 4.54
CA LYS A 89 20.98 21.87 4.62
C LYS A 89 19.79 22.82 4.79
N GLY A 90 19.78 23.53 5.91
CA GLY A 90 18.71 24.45 6.27
C GLY A 90 17.53 23.87 7.07
N TRP A 91 17.53 22.57 7.37
CA TRP A 91 16.49 21.97 8.20
C TRP A 91 16.83 22.07 9.68
N LYS A 92 15.81 22.37 10.47
CA LYS A 92 15.90 22.27 11.92
C LYS A 92 15.67 20.81 12.31
N VAL A 93 16.73 20.05 12.41
CA VAL A 93 16.70 18.66 12.83
C VAL A 93 16.99 18.59 14.32
N ASN A 94 16.03 18.15 15.10
CA ASN A 94 16.28 17.81 16.49
C ASN A 94 16.61 16.33 16.62
N LEU A 95 17.88 16.03 16.77
CA LEU A 95 18.42 14.66 16.82
C LEU A 95 18.71 14.17 18.24
N LEU A 96 18.58 15.02 19.23
CA LEU A 96 18.88 14.67 20.61
C LEU A 96 17.62 14.15 21.31
N PRO A 97 17.70 13.08 22.08
CA PRO A 97 16.63 12.63 22.94
C PRO A 97 16.42 13.65 24.05
N ASP A 98 15.50 14.56 23.83
CA ASP A 98 15.09 15.59 24.78
C ASP A 98 13.57 15.80 24.70
N GLU A 99 13.03 16.83 25.35
CA GLU A 99 11.61 17.17 25.33
C GLU A 99 11.04 17.44 23.93
N PHE A 100 11.90 17.69 22.94
CA PHE A 100 11.53 17.98 21.55
C PHE A 100 11.73 16.78 20.61
N SER A 101 12.38 15.72 21.06
CA SER A 101 12.48 14.49 20.28
C SER A 101 11.13 13.78 20.24
N ILE A 102 10.92 13.08 19.10
CA ILE A 102 9.71 12.29 18.86
C ILE A 102 10.14 10.86 18.91
N ASP A 103 10.31 10.14 19.75
CA ASP A 103 10.83 8.80 19.97
C ASP A 103 12.20 8.85 20.67
N PRO A 104 12.37 8.16 21.74
CA PRO A 104 11.59 7.09 22.33
C PRO A 104 10.39 7.59 23.13
N ILE A 105 9.37 6.76 23.21
CA ILE A 105 8.02 7.19 23.50
C ILE A 105 7.63 6.86 24.95
N ALA A 106 7.48 7.86 25.77
CA ALA A 106 6.77 7.73 27.05
C ALA A 106 5.24 7.91 26.88
N SER A 107 4.80 8.47 25.75
CA SER A 107 3.40 8.72 25.42
C SER A 107 3.17 8.61 23.91
N PRO A 108 2.03 8.07 23.44
CA PRO A 108 1.69 8.05 22.01
C PRO A 108 1.75 9.42 21.34
N ARG A 109 1.46 10.48 22.09
CA ARG A 109 1.54 11.87 21.61
C ARG A 109 2.96 12.30 21.22
N ASN A 110 3.97 11.55 21.62
CA ASN A 110 5.35 11.78 21.25
C ASN A 110 5.80 10.95 20.05
N SER A 111 4.89 10.19 19.43
CA SER A 111 5.19 9.43 18.22
C SER A 111 5.16 10.33 16.99
N ASN A 112 6.17 10.17 16.12
CA ASN A 112 6.17 10.80 14.80
C ASN A 112 4.93 10.41 14.00
N TRP A 113 4.49 9.16 14.04
CA TRP A 113 3.32 8.68 13.33
C TRP A 113 2.04 9.41 13.72
N VAL A 114 1.86 9.67 15.03
CA VAL A 114 0.72 10.46 15.51
C VAL A 114 0.80 11.90 15.00
N LEU A 115 1.99 12.53 15.03
CA LEU A 115 2.16 13.86 14.49
C LEU A 115 1.87 13.93 12.98
N LEU A 116 2.35 12.95 12.22
CA LEU A 116 2.13 12.87 10.77
C LEU A 116 0.65 12.62 10.43
N SER A 117 -0.06 11.80 11.21
CA SER A 117 -1.51 11.63 11.03
C SER A 117 -2.28 12.91 11.33
N MET A 118 -1.83 13.71 12.30
CA MET A 118 -2.40 15.06 12.54
C MET A 118 -2.17 16.00 11.36
N ALA A 119 -1.01 15.91 10.68
CA ALA A 119 -0.78 16.66 9.44
C ALA A 119 -1.77 16.24 8.33
N GLY A 120 -1.99 14.94 8.17
CA GLY A 120 -3.01 14.42 7.27
C GLY A 120 -4.42 14.94 7.58
N ARG A 121 -4.82 14.94 8.84
CA ARG A 121 -6.11 15.53 9.29
C ARG A 121 -6.20 17.04 9.06
N ARG A 122 -5.09 17.75 9.15
CA ARG A 122 -5.04 19.17 8.79
C ARG A 122 -5.19 19.40 7.29
N ALA A 123 -4.66 18.50 6.47
CA ALA A 123 -4.88 18.54 5.03
C ALA A 123 -6.37 18.30 4.68
N ILE A 124 -7.04 17.37 5.37
CA ILE A 124 -8.51 17.18 5.25
C ILE A 124 -9.24 18.49 5.62
N THR A 125 -8.87 19.12 6.74
CA THR A 125 -9.46 20.40 7.15
C THR A 125 -9.19 21.52 6.14
N PHE A 126 -8.03 21.51 5.50
CA PHE A 126 -7.74 22.47 4.41
C PHE A 126 -8.71 22.24 3.26
N LEU A 127 -8.85 21.02 2.76
CA LEU A 127 -9.77 20.69 1.67
C LEU A 127 -11.21 21.05 1.99
N GLU A 128 -11.70 20.70 3.18
CA GLU A 128 -13.06 20.98 3.63
C GLU A 128 -13.43 22.50 3.55
N ASN A 129 -12.43 23.36 3.70
CA ASN A 129 -12.62 24.82 3.68
C ASN A 129 -12.34 25.48 2.31
N GLN A 130 -12.05 24.71 1.26
CA GLN A 130 -11.84 25.29 -0.07
C GLN A 130 -13.17 25.45 -0.80
N PRO A 131 -13.41 26.59 -1.46
CA PRO A 131 -14.68 26.87 -2.14
C PRO A 131 -14.99 25.92 -3.28
N GLU A 132 -13.96 25.37 -3.95
CA GLU A 132 -14.05 24.42 -5.05
C GLU A 132 -14.16 22.95 -4.62
N VAL A 133 -14.14 22.66 -3.30
CA VAL A 133 -14.20 21.30 -2.78
C VAL A 133 -15.60 20.95 -2.28
N ASN A 134 -16.07 19.77 -2.63
CA ASN A 134 -17.22 19.14 -1.99
C ASN A 134 -16.77 18.47 -0.69
N ALA A 135 -17.04 19.11 0.44
CA ALA A 135 -16.62 18.64 1.77
C ALA A 135 -17.20 17.24 2.15
N ASP A 136 -18.31 16.84 1.53
CA ASP A 136 -18.92 15.52 1.75
C ASP A 136 -18.27 14.41 0.92
N ARG A 137 -17.26 14.71 0.10
CA ARG A 137 -16.61 13.80 -0.84
C ARG A 137 -15.10 13.88 -0.76
N ILE A 138 -14.57 13.61 0.43
CA ILE A 138 -13.13 13.65 0.70
C ILE A 138 -12.60 12.24 0.92
N GLY A 139 -11.51 11.89 0.22
CA GLY A 139 -10.76 10.65 0.36
C GLY A 139 -9.33 10.85 0.87
N TYR A 140 -8.63 9.76 1.07
CA TYR A 140 -7.24 9.78 1.50
C TYR A 140 -6.46 8.61 0.89
N THR A 141 -5.24 8.90 0.44
CA THR A 141 -4.31 7.88 -0.05
C THR A 141 -2.86 8.26 0.23
N GLY A 142 -1.97 7.31 0.12
CA GLY A 142 -0.54 7.57 0.24
C GLY A 142 0.30 6.33 0.00
N PHE A 143 1.54 6.57 -0.41
CA PHE A 143 2.47 5.55 -0.85
C PHE A 143 3.42 5.15 0.28
N SER A 144 3.61 3.84 0.54
CA SER A 144 4.60 3.31 1.51
C SER A 144 4.38 3.88 2.92
N MET A 145 5.28 4.67 3.44
CA MET A 145 5.07 5.40 4.70
C MET A 145 3.83 6.31 4.63
N GLY A 146 3.50 6.85 3.46
CA GLY A 146 2.23 7.55 3.24
C GLY A 146 1.02 6.62 3.37
N GLY A 147 1.13 5.35 2.99
CA GLY A 147 0.12 4.31 3.25
C GLY A 147 -0.08 4.06 4.75
N MET A 148 0.99 4.08 5.55
CA MET A 148 0.90 4.06 7.01
C MET A 148 0.12 5.27 7.55
N ILE A 149 0.44 6.48 7.07
CA ILE A 149 -0.29 7.70 7.45
C ILE A 149 -1.76 7.61 7.02
N THR A 150 -2.04 7.02 5.85
CA THR A 150 -3.40 6.76 5.37
C THR A 150 -4.18 5.93 6.37
N ALA A 151 -3.63 4.81 6.83
CA ALA A 151 -4.28 3.93 7.81
C ALA A 151 -4.58 4.65 9.12
N LEU A 152 -3.61 5.39 9.67
CA LEU A 152 -3.77 6.16 10.91
C LEU A 152 -4.79 7.32 10.78
N THR A 153 -4.96 7.83 9.57
CA THR A 153 -5.90 8.92 9.30
C THR A 153 -7.29 8.41 8.94
N ALA A 154 -7.43 7.15 8.49
CA ALA A 154 -8.66 6.55 7.98
C ALA A 154 -9.84 6.55 8.98
N ILE A 155 -9.57 6.68 10.28
CA ILE A 155 -10.61 6.82 11.31
C ILE A 155 -11.28 8.22 11.31
N ASP A 156 -10.81 9.16 10.52
CA ASP A 156 -11.43 10.50 10.44
C ASP A 156 -12.81 10.38 9.78
N PRO A 157 -13.90 10.80 10.47
CA PRO A 157 -15.27 10.58 9.99
C PRO A 157 -15.64 11.37 8.73
N ARG A 158 -14.82 12.32 8.32
CA ARG A 158 -15.00 13.09 7.08
C ARG A 158 -14.60 12.29 5.83
N LEU A 159 -13.80 11.24 5.99
CA LEU A 159 -13.34 10.42 4.87
C LEU A 159 -14.45 9.49 4.38
N LYS A 160 -14.63 9.46 3.07
CA LYS A 160 -15.61 8.61 2.37
C LYS A 160 -14.97 7.40 1.69
N ALA A 161 -13.67 7.44 1.43
CA ALA A 161 -12.89 6.31 0.93
C ALA A 161 -11.41 6.50 1.23
N VAL A 162 -10.70 5.41 1.44
CA VAL A 162 -9.24 5.42 1.58
C VAL A 162 -8.59 4.35 0.71
N ALA A 163 -7.36 4.61 0.29
CA ALA A 163 -6.59 3.67 -0.53
C ALA A 163 -5.10 3.69 -0.12
N PRO A 164 -4.68 2.92 0.89
CA PRO A 164 -3.26 2.78 1.20
C PRO A 164 -2.53 2.02 0.10
N PHE A 165 -1.39 2.59 -0.37
CA PHE A 165 -0.49 1.98 -1.35
C PHE A 165 0.74 1.41 -0.67
N VAL A 166 1.06 0.14 -0.91
CA VAL A 166 2.26 -0.55 -0.43
C VAL A 166 2.65 -0.18 1.00
N GLY A 167 1.63 -0.06 1.87
CA GLY A 167 1.76 0.38 3.26
C GLY A 167 0.44 0.30 4.01
N GLY A 168 0.46 0.57 5.31
CA GLY A 168 -0.76 0.68 6.13
C GLY A 168 -1.21 -0.62 6.80
N THR A 169 -0.47 -1.71 6.70
CA THR A 169 -0.83 -3.00 7.35
C THR A 169 -0.32 -3.13 8.78
N GLY A 170 0.61 -2.29 9.18
CA GLY A 170 1.21 -2.37 10.51
C GLY A 170 2.32 -3.41 10.66
N PHE A 171 2.79 -3.57 11.89
CA PHE A 171 3.96 -4.39 12.25
C PHE A 171 3.73 -5.20 13.52
N LYS A 172 2.46 -5.34 13.92
CA LYS A 172 2.10 -6.06 15.14
C LYS A 172 2.50 -7.52 15.06
N ASP A 173 2.28 -8.13 13.90
CA ASP A 173 2.58 -9.55 13.67
C ASP A 173 3.90 -9.72 12.93
N VAL A 174 4.58 -10.82 13.22
CA VAL A 174 5.80 -11.25 12.53
C VAL A 174 5.42 -12.38 11.58
N ASP A 175 5.55 -12.13 10.28
CA ASP A 175 5.09 -13.08 9.25
C ASP A 175 6.10 -14.18 8.93
N PHE A 176 7.35 -14.05 9.36
CA PHE A 176 8.40 -15.02 9.04
C PHE A 176 9.26 -15.31 10.27
N PRO A 177 9.58 -16.60 10.52
CA PRO A 177 10.54 -16.99 11.55
C PRO A 177 11.89 -16.30 11.35
N GLY A 178 12.37 -15.58 12.35
CA GLY A 178 13.57 -14.74 12.22
C GLY A 178 13.29 -13.28 11.91
N GLY A 179 12.03 -12.95 11.70
CA GLY A 179 11.55 -11.56 11.74
C GLY A 179 12.10 -10.66 10.66
N ILE A 180 11.90 -11.00 9.41
CA ILE A 180 12.09 -10.05 8.30
C ILE A 180 10.95 -9.04 8.29
N VAL A 181 10.82 -8.30 9.36
CA VAL A 181 10.04 -7.08 9.39
C VAL A 181 10.88 -5.99 8.75
N GLY A 182 10.27 -5.06 8.05
CA GLY A 182 10.95 -3.88 7.54
C GLY A 182 11.92 -3.35 8.58
N SER A 183 13.19 -3.51 8.35
CA SER A 183 14.26 -3.37 9.34
C SER A 183 14.32 -1.99 9.99
N SER A 184 13.82 -0.96 9.31
CA SER A 184 13.84 0.42 9.78
C SER A 184 12.88 0.70 10.95
N GLN A 185 11.88 -0.11 11.17
CA GLN A 185 10.82 0.20 12.15
C GLN A 185 10.98 -0.52 13.50
N ARG A 186 11.79 -1.57 13.56
CA ARG A 186 12.13 -2.25 14.84
C ARG A 186 12.89 -1.40 15.85
N LEU A 187 13.60 -0.41 15.38
CA LEU A 187 14.51 0.37 16.22
C LEU A 187 13.80 1.45 17.06
N HIS A 188 12.50 1.63 16.84
CA HIS A 188 11.68 2.63 17.51
C HIS A 188 10.76 2.04 18.57
N PHE A 189 10.80 0.73 18.81
CA PHE A 189 9.93 0.07 19.79
C PHE A 189 10.58 0.00 21.16
N GLN A 190 10.81 1.13 21.78
CA GLN A 190 11.20 1.12 23.20
C GLN A 190 10.04 0.68 24.11
N ASN A 191 8.81 0.89 23.66
CA ASN A 191 7.61 0.34 24.29
C ASN A 191 6.76 -0.34 23.21
N LEU A 192 7.06 -1.60 22.93
CA LEU A 192 6.42 -2.38 21.89
C LEU A 192 4.92 -2.55 22.14
N GLU A 193 4.51 -2.82 23.38
CA GLU A 193 3.11 -2.99 23.74
C GLU A 193 2.29 -1.73 23.46
N MET A 194 2.78 -0.57 23.90
CA MET A 194 2.13 0.70 23.60
C MET A 194 2.06 0.95 22.10
N TYR A 195 3.15 0.67 21.36
CA TYR A 195 3.16 0.81 19.92
C TYR A 195 2.06 -0.04 19.27
N GLN A 196 2.05 -1.34 19.56
CA GLN A 196 1.10 -2.30 19.01
C GLN A 196 -0.36 -1.95 19.31
N ASN A 197 -0.61 -1.41 20.49
CA ASN A 197 -1.98 -1.12 20.94
C ASN A 197 -2.49 0.25 20.53
N VAL A 198 -1.61 1.22 20.24
CA VAL A 198 -2.02 2.62 20.08
C VAL A 198 -1.52 3.27 18.79
N ILE A 199 -0.41 2.80 18.20
CA ILE A 199 0.22 3.44 17.04
C ILE A 199 0.13 2.55 15.80
N ASP A 200 0.21 1.24 15.96
CA ASP A 200 0.19 0.31 14.84
C ASP A 200 -1.13 0.42 14.05
N PRO A 201 -1.12 0.45 12.71
CA PRO A 201 -2.32 0.48 11.88
C PRO A 201 -3.38 -0.56 12.22
N GLN A 202 -2.99 -1.74 12.66
CA GLN A 202 -3.95 -2.79 13.05
C GLN A 202 -4.84 -2.37 14.23
N SER A 203 -4.40 -1.41 15.05
CA SER A 203 -5.23 -0.84 16.11
C SER A 203 -6.26 0.18 15.60
N TYR A 204 -6.13 0.65 14.36
CA TYR A 204 -7.03 1.63 13.75
C TYR A 204 -8.08 0.98 12.86
N TRP A 205 -7.76 -0.10 12.15
CA TRP A 205 -8.66 -0.76 11.20
C TRP A 205 -10.04 -1.14 11.81
N PRO A 206 -10.16 -1.58 13.08
CA PRO A 206 -11.47 -1.86 13.70
C PRO A 206 -12.38 -0.62 13.81
N HIS A 207 -11.84 0.57 13.66
CA HIS A 207 -12.55 1.84 13.80
C HIS A 207 -12.81 2.54 12.45
N VAL A 208 -12.28 2.00 11.37
CA VAL A 208 -12.47 2.56 10.02
C VAL A 208 -13.86 2.20 9.49
N LYS A 209 -14.61 3.22 9.05
CA LYS A 209 -15.99 3.05 8.59
C LYS A 209 -16.13 3.24 7.07
N CYS A 210 -15.19 3.90 6.45
CA CYS A 210 -15.22 4.13 5.01
C CYS A 210 -14.65 2.93 4.23
N PRO A 211 -15.04 2.75 2.96
CA PRO A 211 -14.46 1.74 2.08
C PRO A 211 -12.94 1.84 1.93
N VAL A 212 -12.26 0.69 1.82
CA VAL A 212 -10.80 0.58 1.77
C VAL A 212 -10.34 -0.20 0.54
N ALA A 213 -9.44 0.37 -0.28
CA ALA A 213 -8.71 -0.38 -1.30
C ALA A 213 -7.24 -0.50 -0.89
N PHE A 214 -6.79 -1.71 -0.55
CA PHE A 214 -5.35 -1.97 -0.44
C PHE A 214 -4.75 -2.20 -1.82
N ILE A 215 -3.81 -1.36 -2.18
CA ILE A 215 -3.11 -1.40 -3.47
C ILE A 215 -1.65 -1.74 -3.19
N THR A 216 -1.18 -2.87 -3.71
CA THR A 216 0.10 -3.43 -3.28
C THR A 216 0.81 -4.19 -4.40
N SER A 217 1.81 -4.93 -4.01
CA SER A 217 2.55 -5.92 -4.81
C SER A 217 2.72 -7.19 -4.01
N SER A 218 2.71 -8.34 -4.66
CA SER A 218 2.71 -9.64 -3.98
C SER A 218 3.95 -9.91 -3.12
N ASN A 219 5.05 -9.20 -3.39
CA ASN A 219 6.32 -9.33 -2.67
C ASN A 219 6.72 -8.04 -1.95
N ASP A 220 5.74 -7.23 -1.59
CA ASP A 220 6.01 -5.98 -0.87
C ASP A 220 6.63 -6.25 0.51
N PHE A 221 7.73 -5.53 0.82
CA PHE A 221 8.45 -5.70 2.08
C PHE A 221 7.85 -4.90 3.24
N HIS A 222 7.04 -3.90 2.92
CA HIS A 222 6.47 -2.98 3.89
C HIS A 222 5.02 -3.31 4.23
N SER A 223 4.28 -3.79 3.23
CA SER A 223 2.88 -4.19 3.33
C SER A 223 2.74 -5.60 2.80
N THR A 224 3.16 -6.58 3.60
CA THR A 224 3.15 -7.98 3.18
C THR A 224 1.74 -8.48 2.94
N PHE A 225 1.61 -9.44 2.05
CA PHE A 225 0.31 -9.91 1.59
C PHE A 225 -0.54 -10.44 2.75
N GLU A 226 0.05 -11.25 3.61
CA GLU A 226 -0.61 -11.83 4.78
C GLU A 226 -1.12 -10.75 5.75
N ARG A 227 -0.35 -9.68 5.94
CA ARG A 227 -0.75 -8.57 6.82
C ARG A 227 -1.88 -7.74 6.24
N ILE A 228 -1.98 -7.65 4.92
CA ILE A 228 -3.11 -6.99 4.27
C ILE A 228 -4.40 -7.71 4.64
N TYR A 229 -4.45 -9.03 4.45
CA TYR A 229 -5.67 -9.79 4.75
C TYR A 229 -6.00 -9.80 6.23
N ARG A 230 -5.00 -9.90 7.13
CA ARG A 230 -5.21 -9.72 8.57
C ARG A 230 -5.78 -8.34 8.89
N SER A 231 -5.31 -7.29 8.21
CA SER A 231 -5.85 -5.93 8.40
C SER A 231 -7.28 -5.81 7.89
N MET A 232 -7.61 -6.49 6.77
CA MET A 232 -8.97 -6.51 6.23
C MET A 232 -9.93 -7.25 7.16
N ASP A 233 -9.49 -8.32 7.79
CA ASP A 233 -10.29 -9.08 8.76
C ASP A 233 -10.62 -8.27 10.02
N LEU A 234 -9.89 -7.18 10.29
CA LEU A 234 -10.19 -6.26 11.39
C LEU A 234 -11.23 -5.18 11.04
N LEU A 235 -11.56 -4.99 9.76
CA LEU A 235 -12.55 -4.01 9.35
C LEU A 235 -13.95 -4.41 9.81
N PRO A 236 -14.78 -3.47 10.31
CA PRO A 236 -16.14 -3.75 10.74
C PRO A 236 -17.13 -3.91 9.56
N HIS A 237 -16.65 -4.00 8.33
CA HIS A 237 -17.45 -4.08 7.10
C HIS A 237 -16.69 -4.81 5.99
N ASN A 238 -17.42 -5.24 4.94
CA ASN A 238 -16.86 -5.94 3.77
C ASN A 238 -16.61 -5.03 2.56
N SER A 239 -16.69 -3.71 2.72
CA SER A 239 -16.44 -2.74 1.66
C SER A 239 -14.95 -2.53 1.47
N TRP A 240 -14.22 -3.58 1.12
CA TRP A 240 -12.79 -3.53 0.86
C TRP A 240 -12.39 -4.32 -0.38
N ARG A 241 -11.26 -3.95 -0.97
CA ARG A 241 -10.64 -4.64 -2.11
C ARG A 241 -9.13 -4.73 -1.91
N VAL A 242 -8.54 -5.78 -2.46
CA VAL A 242 -7.09 -5.92 -2.60
C VAL A 242 -6.77 -6.02 -4.09
N SER A 243 -5.83 -5.21 -4.54
CA SER A 243 -5.28 -5.25 -5.88
C SER A 243 -3.76 -5.33 -5.79
N SER A 244 -3.14 -6.23 -6.55
CA SER A 244 -1.69 -6.38 -6.54
C SER A 244 -1.17 -6.85 -7.88
N ASN A 245 -0.02 -6.33 -8.29
CA ASN A 245 0.79 -6.97 -9.31
C ASN A 245 1.64 -8.10 -8.69
N VAL A 246 1.84 -9.15 -9.47
CA VAL A 246 2.52 -10.36 -9.02
C VAL A 246 4.01 -10.29 -9.34
N HIS A 247 4.86 -10.82 -8.43
CA HIS A 247 6.33 -10.80 -8.50
C HIS A 247 6.99 -9.42 -8.37
N TYR A 248 6.21 -8.37 -8.10
CA TYR A 248 6.76 -7.06 -7.82
C TYR A 248 7.00 -6.87 -6.32
N ASN A 249 8.01 -6.09 -6.00
CA ASN A 249 8.33 -5.74 -4.62
C ASN A 249 7.54 -4.49 -4.18
N HIS A 250 8.15 -3.33 -4.13
CA HIS A 250 7.59 -2.12 -3.53
C HIS A 250 7.14 -1.12 -4.61
N GLY A 251 6.20 -1.52 -5.44
CA GLY A 251 5.68 -0.66 -6.51
C GLY A 251 4.51 -1.29 -7.26
N PRO A 252 3.33 -0.67 -7.25
CA PRO A 252 2.20 -1.10 -8.04
C PRO A 252 2.43 -0.85 -9.53
N GLY A 253 1.79 -1.66 -10.36
CA GLY A 253 1.77 -1.53 -11.81
C GLY A 253 0.61 -0.67 -12.32
N PRO A 254 0.45 -0.58 -13.65
CA PRO A 254 -0.64 0.20 -14.26
C PRO A 254 -2.04 -0.25 -13.84
N GLU A 255 -2.28 -1.55 -13.71
CA GLU A 255 -3.58 -2.10 -13.29
C GLU A 255 -3.97 -1.64 -11.89
N GLU A 256 -3.01 -1.61 -10.96
CA GLU A 256 -3.20 -1.17 -9.59
C GLU A 256 -3.42 0.35 -9.49
N TRP A 257 -2.73 1.13 -10.32
CA TRP A 257 -2.99 2.57 -10.44
C TRP A 257 -4.39 2.85 -11.00
N ALA A 258 -4.87 2.00 -11.93
CA ALA A 258 -6.24 2.10 -12.42
C ALA A 258 -7.26 1.87 -11.30
N VAL A 259 -6.99 0.91 -10.38
CA VAL A 259 -7.87 0.67 -9.22
C VAL A 259 -7.99 1.90 -8.33
N LEU A 260 -6.92 2.67 -8.09
CA LEU A 260 -7.01 3.90 -7.32
C LEU A 260 -8.01 4.89 -7.93
N ASN A 261 -7.86 5.14 -9.23
CA ASN A 261 -8.74 6.07 -9.95
C ASN A 261 -10.20 5.60 -9.93
N LEU A 262 -10.45 4.30 -10.20
CA LEU A 262 -11.79 3.71 -10.11
C LEU A 262 -12.36 3.81 -8.70
N TRP A 263 -11.54 3.56 -7.67
CA TRP A 263 -11.95 3.61 -6.28
C TRP A 263 -12.48 4.97 -5.89
N PHE A 264 -11.72 6.01 -6.20
CA PHE A 264 -12.13 7.37 -5.88
C PHE A 264 -13.26 7.87 -6.78
N LYS A 265 -13.32 7.50 -8.06
CA LYS A 265 -14.47 7.79 -8.91
C LYS A 265 -15.74 7.16 -8.35
N LYS A 266 -15.69 5.90 -7.89
CA LYS A 266 -16.83 5.20 -7.31
C LYS A 266 -17.35 5.84 -6.02
N TYR A 267 -16.46 6.17 -5.09
CA TYR A 267 -16.87 6.57 -3.74
C TYR A 267 -16.90 8.08 -3.51
N LEU A 268 -16.21 8.84 -4.34
CA LEU A 268 -16.15 10.29 -4.24
C LEU A 268 -16.80 10.99 -5.44
N GLY A 269 -16.80 10.36 -6.61
CA GLY A 269 -17.37 10.90 -7.85
C GLY A 269 -18.89 10.78 -7.94
N ASP A 270 -19.43 11.22 -9.06
CA ASP A 270 -20.87 11.12 -9.41
C ASP A 270 -21.13 9.96 -10.39
N GLU A 271 -20.09 9.29 -10.86
CA GLU A 271 -20.19 8.23 -11.85
C GLU A 271 -20.57 6.89 -11.18
N GLU A 272 -21.48 6.14 -11.81
CA GLU A 272 -21.76 4.76 -11.41
C GLU A 272 -20.63 3.84 -11.86
N ILE A 273 -19.60 3.74 -11.05
CA ILE A 273 -18.46 2.85 -11.29
C ILE A 273 -18.71 1.49 -10.63
N VAL A 274 -18.70 0.44 -11.44
CA VAL A 274 -18.73 -0.93 -10.95
C VAL A 274 -17.29 -1.43 -10.75
N ILE A 275 -16.91 -1.64 -9.50
CA ILE A 275 -15.70 -2.38 -9.13
C ILE A 275 -16.17 -3.73 -8.59
N PRO A 276 -15.72 -4.86 -9.17
CA PRO A 276 -16.11 -6.18 -8.70
C PRO A 276 -15.87 -6.35 -7.20
N GLU A 277 -16.69 -7.15 -6.57
CA GLU A 277 -16.44 -7.57 -5.19
C GLU A 277 -15.16 -8.41 -5.13
N THR A 278 -14.55 -8.48 -3.93
CA THR A 278 -13.49 -9.46 -3.67
C THR A 278 -13.97 -10.83 -4.11
N PRO A 279 -13.29 -11.50 -5.07
CA PRO A 279 -13.74 -12.78 -5.59
C PRO A 279 -13.86 -13.82 -4.45
N PRO A 280 -15.02 -14.43 -4.24
CA PRO A 280 -15.16 -15.57 -3.33
C PRO A 280 -14.14 -16.67 -3.66
N SER A 281 -13.55 -17.26 -2.64
CA SER A 281 -12.61 -18.36 -2.79
C SER A 281 -12.83 -19.42 -1.71
N ASP A 282 -12.64 -20.67 -2.07
CA ASP A 282 -12.69 -21.81 -1.17
C ASP A 282 -11.36 -22.57 -1.19
N PHE A 283 -10.96 -23.07 -0.02
CA PHE A 283 -9.72 -23.79 0.17
C PHE A 283 -9.93 -25.01 1.05
N SER A 284 -9.50 -26.15 0.57
CA SER A 284 -9.53 -27.41 1.32
C SER A 284 -8.29 -28.26 1.03
N ILE A 285 -7.92 -29.13 1.98
CA ILE A 285 -6.82 -30.07 1.82
C ILE A 285 -7.38 -31.47 2.07
N ASP A 286 -7.15 -32.37 1.13
CA ASP A 286 -7.46 -33.78 1.24
C ASP A 286 -6.34 -34.64 0.65
N ASN A 287 -5.92 -35.67 1.39
CA ASN A 287 -4.90 -36.65 0.96
C ASN A 287 -3.63 -35.99 0.39
N GLY A 288 -3.11 -34.92 0.99
CA GLY A 288 -1.89 -34.26 0.56
C GLY A 288 -2.06 -33.37 -0.70
N VAL A 289 -3.29 -33.06 -1.08
CA VAL A 289 -3.61 -32.17 -2.18
C VAL A 289 -4.50 -31.05 -1.69
N ALA A 290 -4.09 -29.81 -1.90
CA ALA A 290 -4.93 -28.63 -1.71
C ALA A 290 -5.79 -28.42 -2.96
N THR A 291 -7.06 -28.19 -2.74
CA THR A 291 -8.00 -27.70 -3.75
C THR A 291 -8.32 -26.25 -3.45
N PHE A 292 -8.01 -25.37 -4.38
CA PHE A 292 -8.34 -23.96 -4.28
C PHE A 292 -9.24 -23.57 -5.44
N SER A 293 -10.35 -22.89 -5.13
CA SER A 293 -11.27 -22.37 -6.14
C SER A 293 -11.54 -20.89 -5.94
N VAL A 294 -11.76 -20.18 -7.05
CA VAL A 294 -12.10 -18.76 -7.06
C VAL A 294 -13.24 -18.51 -8.05
N SER A 295 -14.23 -17.72 -7.62
CA SER A 295 -15.47 -17.44 -8.36
C SER A 295 -15.66 -15.94 -8.52
N PRO A 296 -14.97 -15.27 -9.48
CA PRO A 296 -15.12 -13.84 -9.71
C PRO A 296 -16.55 -13.50 -10.16
N LYS A 297 -16.95 -12.26 -9.84
CA LYS A 297 -18.17 -11.65 -10.37
C LYS A 297 -17.84 -10.74 -11.56
N GLU A 298 -18.86 -10.12 -12.16
CA GLU A 298 -18.71 -9.22 -13.33
C GLU A 298 -18.00 -9.92 -14.51
N ILE A 299 -18.48 -11.12 -14.84
CA ILE A 299 -17.88 -12.04 -15.81
C ILE A 299 -17.76 -11.43 -17.20
N ASP A 300 -18.69 -10.58 -17.59
CA ASP A 300 -18.69 -9.93 -18.92
C ASP A 300 -17.49 -9.00 -19.12
N ARG A 301 -16.90 -8.50 -18.03
CA ARG A 301 -15.70 -7.66 -18.03
C ARG A 301 -14.43 -8.43 -17.70
N LEU A 302 -14.52 -9.72 -17.36
CA LEU A 302 -13.41 -10.53 -16.92
C LEU A 302 -12.44 -10.83 -18.07
N ALA A 303 -11.22 -10.30 -18.00
CA ALA A 303 -10.16 -10.58 -18.96
C ALA A 303 -9.46 -11.91 -18.69
N GLY A 304 -9.35 -12.31 -17.41
CA GLY A 304 -8.73 -13.57 -17.04
C GLY A 304 -8.68 -13.83 -15.53
N VAL A 305 -8.44 -15.08 -15.21
CA VAL A 305 -8.23 -15.56 -13.84
C VAL A 305 -6.94 -16.36 -13.80
N LYS A 306 -6.08 -16.05 -12.86
CA LYS A 306 -4.88 -16.84 -12.55
C LYS A 306 -4.91 -17.23 -11.08
N ILE A 307 -4.58 -18.47 -10.77
CA ILE A 307 -4.38 -18.94 -9.41
C ILE A 307 -2.87 -19.02 -9.18
N TYR A 308 -2.40 -18.29 -8.18
CA TYR A 308 -0.99 -18.28 -7.80
C TYR A 308 -0.77 -18.98 -6.48
N TYR A 309 0.32 -19.71 -6.38
CA TYR A 309 0.71 -20.39 -5.14
C TYR A 309 2.20 -20.33 -4.89
N SER A 310 2.60 -20.51 -3.64
CA SER A 310 4.00 -20.60 -3.25
C SER A 310 4.16 -21.42 -1.96
N TYR A 311 5.33 -22.01 -1.81
CA TYR A 311 5.73 -22.69 -0.58
C TYR A 311 6.77 -21.91 0.23
N ASP A 312 7.22 -20.76 -0.30
CA ASP A 312 8.25 -19.95 0.35
C ASP A 312 7.61 -19.04 1.42
N PRO A 313 7.96 -19.22 2.72
CA PRO A 313 7.46 -18.35 3.77
C PRO A 313 8.04 -16.93 3.73
N ASN A 314 9.13 -16.69 2.99
CA ASN A 314 9.73 -15.38 2.88
C ASN A 314 8.96 -14.53 1.84
N CYS A 315 8.03 -13.73 2.30
CA CYS A 315 7.19 -12.88 1.47
C CYS A 315 7.94 -11.95 0.50
N ARG A 316 9.21 -11.60 0.78
CA ARG A 316 10.00 -10.69 -0.08
C ARG A 316 10.63 -11.39 -1.28
N THR A 317 11.02 -12.64 -1.10
CA THR A 317 11.70 -13.45 -2.12
C THR A 317 10.80 -14.53 -2.70
N ARG A 318 9.57 -14.63 -2.19
CA ARG A 318 8.57 -15.60 -2.59
C ARG A 318 8.35 -15.55 -4.09
N PHE A 319 8.57 -16.68 -4.76
CA PHE A 319 8.18 -16.86 -6.14
C PHE A 319 6.77 -17.43 -6.20
N TRP A 320 5.88 -16.77 -6.90
CA TRP A 320 4.51 -17.18 -7.09
C TRP A 320 4.39 -18.03 -8.36
N HIS A 321 4.16 -19.31 -8.19
CA HIS A 321 3.90 -20.21 -9.30
C HIS A 321 2.46 -20.06 -9.79
N HIS A 322 2.27 -20.13 -11.10
CA HIS A 322 0.95 -20.20 -11.69
C HIS A 322 0.45 -21.66 -11.62
N ALA A 323 -0.68 -21.90 -10.96
CA ALA A 323 -1.34 -23.20 -10.95
C ALA A 323 -2.28 -23.30 -12.17
N GLU A 324 -2.24 -24.43 -12.86
CA GLU A 324 -3.24 -24.73 -13.88
C GLU A 324 -4.63 -24.80 -13.23
N ALA A 325 -5.59 -24.10 -13.83
CA ALA A 325 -6.95 -24.05 -13.33
C ALA A 325 -7.94 -24.61 -14.34
N VAL A 326 -8.85 -25.44 -13.85
CA VAL A 326 -10.00 -25.91 -14.63
C VAL A 326 -11.17 -24.98 -14.39
N LYS A 327 -11.72 -24.42 -15.45
CA LYS A 327 -12.94 -23.59 -15.39
C LYS A 327 -14.17 -24.51 -15.48
N SER A 328 -15.07 -24.37 -14.53
CA SER A 328 -16.43 -24.90 -14.58
C SER A 328 -17.40 -23.78 -14.21
N ASP A 329 -18.28 -23.45 -15.13
CA ASP A 329 -19.14 -22.29 -15.05
C ASP A 329 -18.34 -20.98 -14.79
N ASN A 330 -18.58 -20.32 -13.68
CA ASN A 330 -17.88 -19.10 -13.27
C ASN A 330 -16.86 -19.34 -12.15
N THR A 331 -16.39 -20.58 -12.00
CA THR A 331 -15.42 -21.00 -10.98
C THR A 331 -14.18 -21.57 -11.64
N TRP A 332 -13.03 -21.14 -11.18
CA TRP A 332 -11.71 -21.67 -11.56
C TRP A 332 -11.13 -22.44 -10.39
N THR A 333 -10.78 -23.70 -10.61
CA THR A 333 -10.29 -24.61 -9.57
C THR A 333 -8.93 -25.17 -9.94
N SER A 334 -8.00 -25.12 -9.00
CA SER A 334 -6.67 -25.73 -9.11
C SER A 334 -6.44 -26.77 -8.02
N LYS A 335 -5.64 -27.77 -8.35
CA LYS A 335 -5.14 -28.76 -7.40
C LYS A 335 -3.65 -28.57 -7.22
N ILE A 336 -3.21 -28.38 -5.98
CA ILE A 336 -1.83 -28.03 -5.65
C ILE A 336 -1.30 -29.05 -4.64
N PRO A 337 -0.13 -29.69 -4.87
CA PRO A 337 0.46 -30.60 -3.91
C PRO A 337 0.74 -29.91 -2.56
N VAL A 338 0.49 -30.60 -1.46
CA VAL A 338 0.85 -30.13 -0.12
C VAL A 338 2.03 -30.93 0.39
N TYR A 339 3.05 -30.24 0.85
CA TYR A 339 4.25 -30.84 1.44
C TYR A 339 4.17 -30.76 2.96
N PRO A 340 4.39 -31.87 3.69
CA PRO A 340 4.16 -31.94 5.14
C PRO A 340 4.95 -30.92 5.98
N LYS A 341 6.05 -30.40 5.44
CA LYS A 341 6.97 -29.48 6.14
C LYS A 341 7.11 -28.12 5.47
N LEU A 342 6.29 -27.84 4.47
CA LEU A 342 6.30 -26.54 3.80
C LEU A 342 4.94 -25.85 3.95
N PRO A 343 4.93 -24.54 4.20
CA PRO A 343 3.68 -23.77 4.12
C PRO A 343 3.20 -23.74 2.67
N LEU A 344 1.90 -23.55 2.49
CA LEU A 344 1.30 -23.27 1.19
C LEU A 344 0.51 -21.98 1.26
N TYR A 345 0.85 -21.04 0.41
CA TYR A 345 0.15 -19.78 0.18
C TYR A 345 -0.52 -19.83 -1.18
N VAL A 346 -1.79 -19.44 -1.26
CA VAL A 346 -2.52 -19.46 -2.53
C VAL A 346 -3.55 -18.34 -2.60
N PHE A 347 -3.68 -17.70 -3.77
CA PHE A 347 -4.73 -16.73 -4.04
C PHE A 347 -5.14 -16.71 -5.51
N GLY A 348 -6.33 -16.17 -5.78
CA GLY A 348 -6.84 -15.91 -7.11
C GLY A 348 -6.61 -14.45 -7.52
N HIS A 349 -6.06 -14.24 -8.70
CA HIS A 349 -5.85 -12.93 -9.31
C HIS A 349 -6.79 -12.80 -10.52
N CYS A 350 -7.73 -11.89 -10.41
CA CYS A 350 -8.78 -11.68 -11.42
C CYS A 350 -8.54 -10.33 -12.11
N THR A 351 -8.25 -10.37 -13.42
CA THR A 351 -8.05 -9.18 -14.25
C THR A 351 -9.33 -8.86 -14.99
N TYR A 352 -9.70 -7.59 -15.04
CA TYR A 352 -10.92 -7.08 -15.67
C TYR A 352 -10.58 -6.00 -16.70
N HIS A 353 -11.29 -5.99 -17.82
CA HIS A 353 -11.19 -4.93 -18.80
C HIS A 353 -11.75 -3.61 -18.26
N LEU A 354 -11.10 -2.52 -18.61
CA LEU A 354 -11.69 -1.19 -18.55
C LEU A 354 -12.55 -0.96 -19.78
N ASP A 355 -13.61 -0.18 -19.66
CA ASP A 355 -14.49 0.15 -20.79
C ASP A 355 -13.77 0.98 -21.86
N GLN A 356 -12.73 1.69 -21.46
CA GLN A 356 -11.81 2.44 -22.30
C GLN A 356 -10.43 2.54 -21.64
N GLU A 357 -9.40 2.77 -22.44
CA GLU A 357 -8.05 3.00 -21.92
C GLU A 357 -8.03 4.18 -20.95
N MET A 358 -7.47 3.96 -19.77
CA MET A 358 -7.34 4.96 -18.71
C MET A 358 -5.93 5.56 -18.75
N THR A 359 -5.85 6.86 -18.97
CA THR A 359 -4.60 7.60 -18.79
C THR A 359 -4.23 7.66 -17.32
N LEU A 360 -2.99 7.30 -17.00
CA LEU A 360 -2.40 7.34 -15.65
C LEU A 360 -1.38 8.47 -15.55
N GLN A 361 -0.89 8.74 -14.33
CA GLN A 361 0.20 9.71 -14.15
C GLN A 361 1.43 9.35 -14.99
N ASN A 362 1.74 8.05 -15.08
CA ASN A 362 2.84 7.53 -15.88
C ASN A 362 2.30 6.36 -16.74
N GLY A 363 1.97 6.64 -18.00
CA GLY A 363 1.45 5.64 -18.93
C GLY A 363 -0.07 5.52 -18.95
N SER A 364 -0.56 4.33 -19.25
CA SER A 364 -2.00 4.02 -19.33
C SER A 364 -2.28 2.57 -18.93
N SER A 365 -3.55 2.25 -18.72
CA SER A 365 -4.02 0.87 -18.55
C SER A 365 -5.32 0.63 -19.28
N THR A 366 -5.49 -0.58 -19.80
CA THR A 366 -6.74 -1.10 -20.38
C THR A 366 -7.44 -2.09 -19.47
N ALA A 367 -6.83 -2.39 -18.31
CA ALA A 367 -7.32 -3.37 -17.36
C ALA A 367 -7.05 -2.92 -15.90
N PHE A 368 -7.67 -3.63 -14.98
CA PHE A 368 -7.40 -3.54 -13.55
C PHE A 368 -7.54 -4.92 -12.90
N SER A 369 -6.94 -5.13 -11.73
CA SER A 369 -6.99 -6.42 -11.06
C SER A 369 -7.62 -6.33 -9.68
N ILE A 370 -8.36 -7.39 -9.29
CA ILE A 370 -8.85 -7.62 -7.93
C ILE A 370 -8.49 -9.04 -7.52
N ASN A 371 -7.90 -9.19 -6.34
CA ASN A 371 -7.51 -10.48 -5.81
C ASN A 371 -8.62 -11.08 -4.94
N SER A 372 -8.67 -12.40 -4.91
CA SER A 372 -9.39 -13.12 -3.86
C SER A 372 -8.69 -12.97 -2.51
N LYS A 373 -9.31 -13.42 -1.44
CA LYS A 373 -8.60 -13.61 -0.17
C LYS A 373 -7.51 -14.67 -0.35
N GLU A 374 -6.36 -14.44 0.27
CA GLU A 374 -5.29 -15.43 0.36
C GLU A 374 -5.70 -16.56 1.32
N ALA A 375 -5.47 -17.78 0.92
CA ALA A 375 -5.55 -18.94 1.79
C ALA A 375 -4.14 -19.44 2.14
N ILE A 376 -3.94 -19.80 3.40
CA ILE A 376 -2.65 -20.21 3.93
C ILE A 376 -2.81 -21.55 4.64
N HIS A 377 -1.91 -22.48 4.35
CA HIS A 377 -1.70 -23.68 5.14
C HIS A 377 -0.29 -23.62 5.75
N GLU A 378 -0.22 -23.60 7.08
CA GLU A 378 1.05 -23.61 7.80
C GLU A 378 1.18 -24.94 8.56
N PRO A 379 2.19 -25.76 8.24
CA PRO A 379 2.49 -26.96 9.02
C PRO A 379 3.07 -26.59 10.38
N GLY A 380 2.89 -27.44 11.38
CA GLY A 380 3.43 -27.22 12.72
C GLY A 380 4.96 -27.19 12.81
N ASP A 381 5.65 -27.79 11.82
CA ASP A 381 7.11 -27.83 11.71
C ASP A 381 7.52 -27.52 10.27
N ILE A 382 8.25 -26.43 10.08
CA ILE A 382 8.72 -25.98 8.76
C ILE A 382 10.18 -26.36 8.56
N ASP A 383 10.48 -27.12 7.51
CA ASP A 383 11.83 -27.44 7.08
C ASP A 383 12.18 -26.78 5.75
N LEU A 384 12.87 -25.67 5.80
CA LEU A 384 13.29 -24.90 4.61
C LEU A 384 14.24 -25.66 3.67
N LYS A 385 14.85 -26.78 4.13
CA LYS A 385 15.66 -27.63 3.24
C LYS A 385 14.79 -28.34 2.20
N GLU A 386 13.53 -28.62 2.51
CA GLU A 386 12.59 -29.16 1.52
C GLU A 386 12.32 -28.14 0.41
N LEU A 387 12.20 -26.84 0.74
CA LEU A 387 12.04 -25.78 -0.25
C LEU A 387 13.19 -25.76 -1.26
N SER A 388 14.43 -25.91 -0.78
CA SER A 388 15.61 -25.93 -1.66
C SER A 388 15.62 -27.14 -2.63
N LYS A 389 14.97 -28.24 -2.27
CA LYS A 389 14.83 -29.39 -3.17
C LYS A 389 13.82 -29.08 -4.29
N LEU A 390 12.74 -28.41 -3.98
CA LEU A 390 11.75 -28.00 -4.98
C LEU A 390 12.34 -26.98 -5.96
N ALA A 391 13.10 -26.02 -5.46
CA ALA A 391 13.75 -25.00 -6.29
C ALA A 391 14.75 -25.58 -7.31
N ARG A 392 15.37 -26.74 -7.01
CA ARG A 392 16.30 -27.40 -7.92
C ARG A 392 15.63 -28.12 -9.09
N THR A 393 14.32 -28.31 -9.08
CA THR A 393 13.58 -29.03 -10.12
C THR A 393 12.97 -28.10 -11.17
N ALA A 394 12.98 -26.79 -10.94
CA ALA A 394 12.48 -25.78 -11.90
C ALA A 394 13.65 -24.96 -12.43
N LEU A 395 14.00 -25.16 -13.70
CA LEU A 395 14.87 -24.21 -14.41
C LEU A 395 14.07 -22.93 -14.58
N ILE A 396 14.49 -21.86 -13.90
CA ILE A 396 13.83 -20.56 -14.00
C ILE A 396 14.33 -19.84 -15.25
N GLU A 397 15.66 -19.85 -15.44
CA GLU A 397 16.33 -19.21 -16.57
C GLU A 397 17.78 -19.75 -16.62
N ASP A 398 18.27 -20.11 -17.80
CA ASP A 398 19.65 -20.53 -18.02
C ASP A 398 20.44 -19.52 -18.85
N PHE A 399 19.78 -18.43 -19.25
CA PHE A 399 20.36 -17.38 -20.09
C PHE A 399 20.89 -17.86 -21.46
N SER A 400 20.51 -19.06 -21.90
CA SER A 400 20.95 -19.61 -23.18
C SER A 400 20.46 -18.78 -24.37
N ASN A 401 19.36 -18.05 -24.22
CA ASN A 401 18.78 -17.16 -25.20
C ASN A 401 19.14 -15.68 -24.96
N GLY A 402 20.12 -15.39 -24.11
CA GLY A 402 20.50 -14.04 -23.72
C GLY A 402 19.65 -13.52 -22.54
N THR A 403 19.66 -12.20 -22.36
CA THR A 403 18.99 -11.53 -21.22
C THR A 403 17.78 -10.69 -21.63
N THR A 404 17.16 -11.01 -22.77
CA THR A 404 16.11 -10.18 -23.38
C THR A 404 14.86 -10.00 -22.51
N ASP A 405 14.59 -10.99 -21.64
CA ASP A 405 13.43 -10.97 -20.73
C ASP A 405 13.75 -10.34 -19.38
N TRP A 406 15.00 -9.93 -19.18
CA TRP A 406 15.46 -9.29 -17.96
C TRP A 406 15.76 -7.82 -18.20
N ALA A 407 15.20 -6.96 -17.38
CA ALA A 407 15.45 -5.53 -17.43
C ALA A 407 16.21 -5.07 -16.20
N SER A 408 17.28 -4.29 -16.43
CA SER A 408 17.96 -3.59 -15.35
C SER A 408 17.10 -2.45 -14.81
N ARG A 409 16.91 -2.42 -13.51
CA ARG A 409 16.11 -1.37 -12.86
C ARG A 409 16.79 0.01 -12.89
N ASN A 410 18.12 0.05 -12.94
CA ASN A 410 18.92 1.28 -12.82
C ASN A 410 19.74 1.59 -14.07
N GLY A 411 19.52 0.91 -15.19
CA GLY A 411 20.30 1.09 -16.40
C GLY A 411 21.67 0.39 -16.39
N ASP A 412 21.95 -0.45 -15.39
CA ASP A 412 23.14 -1.28 -15.36
C ASP A 412 23.05 -2.38 -16.43
N SER A 413 24.15 -2.71 -17.06
CA SER A 413 24.17 -3.81 -18.04
C SER A 413 24.02 -5.16 -17.33
N ILE A 414 23.12 -6.00 -17.83
CA ILE A 414 23.06 -7.40 -17.43
C ILE A 414 24.04 -8.14 -18.36
N THR A 415 25.09 -8.70 -17.78
CA THR A 415 26.07 -9.53 -18.52
C THR A 415 25.87 -10.98 -18.15
N THR A 416 25.78 -11.83 -19.14
CA THR A 416 25.78 -13.31 -19.00
C THR A 416 27.16 -13.83 -18.76
#